data_4f7fa49b439571e718abb4f92e6e54d1
#
_entry.id   4f7fa49b439571e718abb4f92e6e54d1
#
_cell.length_a   1.000
_cell.length_b   1.000
_cell.length_c   1.000
_cell.angle_alpha   90.00
_cell.angle_beta   90.00
_cell.angle_gamma   90.00
#
_symmetry.space_group_name_H-M   'P 1'
#
loop_
_entity.id
_entity.type
_entity.pdbx_description
1 polymer ?
#
loop_
_entity_poly.entity_id
_entity_poly.type
_entity_poly.pdbx_seq_one_letter_code
_entity_poly.pdbx_strand_id
1 'polypeptide(L)'
;MKQGTQGSAGTTTGEAAAAAEAAARTAGSRYRVPAQPAAGEADRRRDAGGGRESSARGEHTHGEPVLPRPRPAVQRPSVRGQVLAALRTALVTGDLRPGEVHSAPVLAERFGVSATPVREAMQQLAQEGAVEVVPNRGFRVVERSARELAELAEVRALIEVPVMLRLARTVPPERWAGLRPLAEATVRAASSGCRATYAEADRAFHSAVLALAGNQQLVGVAEELHRRAQWPLVGGGAPGGGTRAELVADAHEHTALLDALVAGDLNVVRALVGEHFNGAE
;
A
#
# COMPACT_ATOMS: atom_id res chain seq x y z
N MET A 1 22.56 50.42 48.36
CA MET A 1 21.30 49.68 48.51
C MET A 1 20.71 49.36 47.13
N LYS A 2 20.92 48.20 46.61
CA LYS A 2 20.17 47.63 45.45
C LYS A 2 20.16 46.11 45.61
N GLN A 3 19.00 45.55 45.89
CA GLN A 3 18.75 44.14 46.00
C GLN A 3 18.53 43.57 44.60
N GLY A 4 19.26 42.50 44.23
CA GLY A 4 19.06 41.74 43.04
C GLY A 4 18.07 40.61 43.29
N THR A 5 17.06 40.48 42.42
CA THR A 5 16.13 39.38 42.35
C THR A 5 16.70 38.28 41.44
N GLN A 6 16.95 37.11 42.02
CA GLN A 6 17.26 35.88 41.26
C GLN A 6 15.95 35.28 40.74
N GLY A 7 15.83 35.15 39.43
CA GLY A 7 14.75 34.42 38.76
C GLY A 7 15.11 32.95 38.60
N SER A 8 14.24 32.07 39.08
CA SER A 8 14.30 30.64 39.01
C SER A 8 14.00 30.17 37.56
N ALA A 9 14.98 29.54 36.92
CA ALA A 9 14.82 28.82 35.67
C ALA A 9 15.12 27.35 35.91
N GLY A 10 14.08 26.54 36.02
CA GLY A 10 14.28 25.11 36.17
C GLY A 10 12.96 24.39 36.39
N THR A 11 12.22 24.05 35.32
CA THR A 11 11.20 22.96 35.36
C THR A 11 10.56 22.64 33.98
N THR A 12 11.19 22.95 32.84
CA THR A 12 10.56 22.67 31.53
C THR A 12 11.08 21.43 30.78
N THR A 13 12.15 20.79 31.26
CA THR A 13 12.76 19.65 30.55
C THR A 13 12.11 18.32 30.90
N GLY A 14 11.49 18.19 32.08
CA GLY A 14 10.85 16.97 32.54
C GLY A 14 9.48 16.68 31.89
N GLU A 15 8.69 17.73 31.67
CA GLU A 15 7.35 17.58 31.06
C GLU A 15 7.41 17.24 29.57
N ALA A 16 8.38 17.80 28.84
CA ALA A 16 8.56 17.50 27.43
C ALA A 16 9.01 16.05 27.19
N ALA A 17 9.86 15.50 28.09
CA ALA A 17 10.28 14.11 28.01
C ALA A 17 9.14 13.13 28.34
N ALA A 18 8.31 13.43 29.33
CA ALA A 18 7.15 12.63 29.70
C ALA A 18 6.06 12.65 28.62
N ALA A 19 5.85 13.77 27.95
CA ALA A 19 4.91 13.89 26.83
C ALA A 19 5.38 13.11 25.59
N ALA A 20 6.70 13.11 25.29
CA ALA A 20 7.29 12.32 24.21
C ALA A 20 7.18 10.82 24.47
N GLU A 21 7.37 10.38 25.71
CA GLU A 21 7.25 8.97 26.09
C GLU A 21 5.79 8.46 26.11
N ALA A 22 4.84 9.33 26.47
CA ALA A 22 3.40 9.04 26.36
C ALA A 22 2.93 8.97 24.90
N ALA A 23 3.43 9.84 24.02
CA ALA A 23 3.15 9.79 22.58
C ALA A 23 3.72 8.52 21.92
N ALA A 24 4.90 8.07 22.34
CA ALA A 24 5.52 6.83 21.85
C ALA A 24 4.71 5.58 22.24
N ARG A 25 4.10 5.57 23.43
CA ARG A 25 3.22 4.45 23.88
C ARG A 25 1.89 4.39 23.15
N THR A 26 1.35 5.53 22.72
CA THR A 26 0.08 5.59 21.96
C THR A 26 0.26 5.22 20.49
N ALA A 27 1.43 5.51 19.90
CA ALA A 27 1.77 5.12 18.53
C ALA A 27 1.96 3.60 18.36
N GLY A 28 2.37 2.88 19.40
CA GLY A 28 2.58 1.42 19.38
C GLY A 28 1.34 0.57 19.17
N SER A 29 0.13 1.14 19.34
CA SER A 29 -1.13 0.37 19.27
C SER A 29 -1.77 0.31 17.88
N ARG A 30 -1.32 1.11 16.92
CA ARG A 30 -2.03 1.28 15.62
C ARG A 30 -1.78 0.17 14.59
N TYR A 31 -0.74 -0.64 14.77
CA TYR A 31 -0.32 -1.63 13.78
C TYR A 31 -0.21 -3.06 14.32
N ARG A 32 -1.06 -3.42 15.27
CA ARG A 32 -1.08 -4.79 15.79
C ARG A 32 -1.70 -5.73 14.77
N VAL A 33 -0.90 -6.67 14.25
CA VAL A 33 -1.40 -7.79 13.45
C VAL A 33 -2.24 -8.69 14.36
N PRO A 34 -3.49 -9.05 13.98
CA PRO A 34 -4.32 -9.94 14.79
C PRO A 34 -3.61 -11.28 15.04
N ALA A 35 -3.60 -11.74 16.29
CA ALA A 35 -3.03 -13.03 16.64
C ALA A 35 -3.79 -14.15 15.90
N GLN A 36 -3.05 -15.02 15.21
CA GLN A 36 -3.65 -16.23 14.63
C GLN A 36 -3.94 -17.22 15.77
N PRO A 37 -5.11 -17.87 15.79
CA PRO A 37 -5.33 -18.98 16.71
C PRO A 37 -4.31 -20.08 16.40
N ALA A 38 -3.67 -20.62 17.45
CA ALA A 38 -2.78 -21.77 17.34
C ALA A 38 -3.49 -22.90 16.59
N ALA A 39 -2.80 -23.50 15.61
CA ALA A 39 -3.31 -24.66 14.90
C ALA A 39 -3.63 -25.75 15.92
N GLY A 40 -4.92 -26.05 16.07
CA GLY A 40 -5.41 -27.02 17.01
C GLY A 40 -4.85 -28.41 16.70
N GLU A 41 -4.33 -29.06 17.71
CA GLU A 41 -4.11 -30.48 17.77
C GLU A 41 -5.45 -31.22 17.58
N ALA A 42 -5.78 -31.54 16.34
CA ALA A 42 -6.87 -32.48 16.04
C ALA A 42 -6.55 -33.18 14.73
N ASP A 43 -5.78 -34.22 14.81
CA ASP A 43 -6.00 -35.48 14.09
C ASP A 43 -4.86 -36.48 14.29
N ARG A 44 -4.77 -37.06 15.47
CA ARG A 44 -4.03 -38.30 15.71
C ARG A 44 -4.99 -39.34 16.31
N ARG A 45 -5.89 -39.85 15.51
CA ARG A 45 -6.55 -41.15 15.75
C ARG A 45 -7.28 -41.59 14.50
N ARG A 46 -6.73 -42.64 13.92
CA ARG A 46 -7.23 -43.73 13.02
C ARG A 46 -6.26 -43.90 11.86
N ASP A 47 -5.52 -44.97 11.75
CA ASP A 47 -5.97 -46.31 11.45
C ASP A 47 -4.89 -47.35 11.80
N ALA A 48 -5.30 -48.35 12.54
CA ALA A 48 -4.63 -49.63 12.61
C ALA A 48 -5.57 -50.64 11.92
N GLY A 49 -5.13 -51.28 10.84
CA GLY A 49 -5.90 -52.30 10.15
C GLY A 49 -5.26 -52.70 8.86
N GLY A 50 -4.52 -53.66 8.85
CA GLY A 50 -4.01 -54.80 8.26
C GLY A 50 -4.58 -55.24 6.89
N GLY A 51 -3.68 -55.79 6.06
CA GLY A 51 -4.03 -56.50 4.83
C GLY A 51 -2.82 -56.75 3.94
N ARG A 52 -2.36 -57.97 3.95
CA ARG A 52 -1.23 -58.57 3.24
C ARG A 52 -1.51 -58.73 1.72
N GLU A 53 -0.35 -58.72 1.01
CA GLU A 53 -0.01 -59.52 -0.19
C GLU A 53 -0.68 -59.19 -1.54
N SER A 54 0.11 -58.80 -2.54
CA SER A 54 0.56 -59.71 -3.57
C SER A 54 1.47 -59.03 -4.60
N SER A 55 2.61 -59.60 -4.88
CA SER A 55 3.53 -59.21 -5.94
C SER A 55 2.96 -59.53 -7.32
N ALA A 56 2.89 -58.55 -8.22
CA ALA A 56 2.88 -58.77 -9.65
C ALA A 56 3.68 -57.67 -10.37
N ARG A 57 4.72 -58.08 -11.09
CA ARG A 57 5.43 -57.28 -12.07
C ARG A 57 4.47 -56.98 -13.21
N GLY A 58 4.17 -55.75 -13.48
CA GLY A 58 3.42 -55.30 -14.64
C GLY A 58 3.68 -53.80 -14.85
N GLU A 59 3.92 -53.41 -16.09
CA GLU A 59 4.19 -52.07 -16.56
C GLU A 59 3.28 -51.06 -15.93
N HIS A 60 3.87 -50.05 -15.29
CA HIS A 60 3.15 -48.97 -14.63
C HIS A 60 2.55 -48.02 -15.67
N THR A 61 1.29 -48.21 -16.02
CA THR A 61 0.47 -47.12 -16.50
C THR A 61 0.23 -46.19 -15.30
N HIS A 62 0.93 -45.04 -15.28
CA HIS A 62 0.70 -43.99 -14.30
C HIS A 62 -0.67 -43.38 -14.50
N GLY A 63 -1.68 -43.98 -13.89
CA GLY A 63 -2.91 -43.29 -13.59
C GLY A 63 -2.60 -42.25 -12.53
N GLU A 64 -2.38 -41.01 -12.92
CA GLU A 64 -2.26 -39.92 -11.94
C GLU A 64 -3.53 -39.93 -11.08
N PRO A 65 -3.41 -39.98 -9.73
CA PRO A 65 -4.57 -39.87 -8.87
C PRO A 65 -5.20 -38.49 -9.15
N VAL A 66 -6.51 -38.51 -9.44
CA VAL A 66 -7.29 -37.29 -9.61
C VAL A 66 -7.17 -36.50 -8.33
N LEU A 67 -6.36 -35.41 -8.39
CA LEU A 67 -6.23 -34.51 -7.27
C LEU A 67 -7.62 -33.99 -6.91
N PRO A 68 -8.05 -34.08 -5.64
CA PRO A 68 -9.33 -33.53 -5.22
C PRO A 68 -9.34 -32.04 -5.57
N ARG A 69 -10.41 -31.57 -6.21
CA ARG A 69 -10.58 -30.16 -6.55
C ARG A 69 -10.36 -29.35 -5.28
N PRO A 70 -9.43 -28.35 -5.29
CA PRO A 70 -9.18 -27.52 -4.13
C PRO A 70 -10.52 -26.86 -3.75
N ARG A 71 -10.95 -27.08 -2.53
CA ARG A 71 -12.07 -26.31 -1.96
C ARG A 71 -11.66 -24.84 -2.02
N PRO A 72 -12.58 -23.91 -2.38
CA PRO A 72 -12.27 -22.49 -2.33
C PRO A 72 -11.87 -22.13 -0.89
N ALA A 73 -10.56 -22.11 -0.65
CA ALA A 73 -10.03 -21.65 0.62
C ALA A 73 -10.31 -20.16 0.70
N VAL A 74 -11.03 -19.72 1.71
CA VAL A 74 -11.07 -18.31 2.10
C VAL A 74 -9.62 -17.92 2.38
N GLN A 75 -8.97 -17.24 1.44
CA GLN A 75 -7.58 -16.80 1.59
C GLN A 75 -7.56 -15.68 2.62
N ARG A 76 -7.31 -16.05 3.87
CA ARG A 76 -6.91 -15.04 4.87
C ARG A 76 -5.56 -14.50 4.44
N PRO A 77 -5.37 -13.16 4.44
CA PRO A 77 -4.06 -12.59 4.13
C PRO A 77 -3.00 -13.26 4.99
N SER A 78 -1.91 -13.69 4.38
CA SER A 78 -0.78 -14.26 5.14
C SER A 78 -0.23 -13.22 6.14
N VAL A 79 0.39 -13.65 7.23
CA VAL A 79 1.05 -12.73 8.19
C VAL A 79 2.02 -11.81 7.46
N ARG A 80 2.79 -12.32 6.49
CA ARG A 80 3.63 -11.51 5.61
C ARG A 80 2.84 -10.43 4.87
N GLY A 81 1.69 -10.79 4.28
CA GLY A 81 0.83 -9.83 3.56
C GLY A 81 0.28 -8.75 4.48
N GLN A 82 -0.13 -9.08 5.69
CA GLN A 82 -0.60 -8.13 6.69
C GLN A 82 0.52 -7.18 7.15
N VAL A 83 1.73 -7.71 7.38
CA VAL A 83 2.92 -6.92 7.74
C VAL A 83 3.30 -5.98 6.59
N LEU A 84 3.29 -6.46 5.34
CA LEU A 84 3.59 -5.64 4.18
C LEU A 84 2.59 -4.49 4.03
N ALA A 85 1.29 -4.76 4.20
CA ALA A 85 0.27 -3.73 4.18
C ALA A 85 0.47 -2.69 5.31
N ALA A 86 0.77 -3.15 6.53
CA ALA A 86 1.04 -2.27 7.67
C ALA A 86 2.30 -1.40 7.46
N LEU A 87 3.35 -1.96 6.87
CA LEU A 87 4.58 -1.22 6.53
C LEU A 87 4.33 -0.18 5.43
N ARG A 88 3.57 -0.51 4.39
CA ARG A 88 3.18 0.46 3.36
C ARG A 88 2.36 1.60 3.95
N THR A 89 1.40 1.28 4.83
CA THR A 89 0.66 2.29 5.58
C THR A 89 1.61 3.20 6.37
N ALA A 90 2.55 2.62 7.13
CA ALA A 90 3.50 3.38 7.95
C ALA A 90 4.43 4.29 7.11
N LEU A 91 4.78 3.88 5.89
CA LEU A 91 5.51 4.71 4.94
C LEU A 91 4.66 5.89 4.45
N VAL A 92 3.43 5.63 3.99
CA VAL A 92 2.54 6.69 3.46
C VAL A 92 2.11 7.68 4.54
N THR A 93 1.93 7.22 5.79
CA THR A 93 1.58 8.10 6.92
C THR A 93 2.78 8.85 7.52
N GLY A 94 4.01 8.48 7.13
CA GLY A 94 5.23 9.07 7.65
C GLY A 94 5.64 8.55 9.03
N ASP A 95 5.06 7.46 9.51
CA ASP A 95 5.47 6.77 10.75
C ASP A 95 6.84 6.06 10.59
N LEU A 96 7.21 5.73 9.35
CA LEU A 96 8.55 5.36 8.91
C LEU A 96 9.08 6.51 8.05
N ARG A 97 10.03 7.27 8.59
CA ARG A 97 10.49 8.50 7.94
C ARG A 97 11.61 8.25 6.93
N PRO A 98 11.68 9.04 5.85
CA PRO A 98 12.81 9.01 4.94
C PRO A 98 14.16 9.10 5.66
N GLY A 99 15.14 8.31 5.23
CA GLY A 99 16.48 8.24 5.81
C GLY A 99 16.60 7.39 7.08
N GLU A 100 15.51 7.10 7.78
CA GLU A 100 15.56 6.27 9.00
C GLU A 100 15.91 4.81 8.68
N VAL A 101 16.71 4.20 9.55
CA VAL A 101 17.10 2.78 9.45
C VAL A 101 16.34 1.96 10.48
N HIS A 102 15.62 0.97 10.00
CA HIS A 102 14.82 0.07 10.82
C HIS A 102 15.33 -1.37 10.72
N SER A 103 15.50 -2.05 11.86
CA SER A 103 15.83 -3.47 11.88
C SER A 103 14.55 -4.33 11.91
N ALA A 104 14.61 -5.49 11.26
CA ALA A 104 13.47 -6.41 11.26
C ALA A 104 13.05 -6.89 12.65
N PRO A 105 13.96 -7.14 13.63
CA PRO A 105 13.56 -7.48 15.00
C PRO A 105 12.76 -6.37 15.69
N VAL A 106 13.18 -5.11 15.57
CA VAL A 106 12.47 -3.97 16.18
C VAL A 106 11.07 -3.79 15.58
N LEU A 107 10.94 -3.91 14.27
CA LEU A 107 9.63 -3.87 13.61
C LEU A 107 8.77 -5.08 13.97
N ALA A 108 9.37 -6.26 14.13
CA ALA A 108 8.68 -7.47 14.54
C ALA A 108 8.05 -7.34 15.94
N GLU A 109 8.79 -6.77 16.89
CA GLU A 109 8.28 -6.43 18.22
C GLU A 109 7.11 -5.44 18.13
N ARG A 110 7.25 -4.37 17.33
CA ARG A 110 6.20 -3.36 17.12
C ARG A 110 4.91 -3.96 16.54
N PHE A 111 5.03 -4.93 15.61
CA PHE A 111 3.88 -5.58 14.98
C PHE A 111 3.37 -6.82 15.74
N GLY A 112 4.07 -7.28 16.77
CA GLY A 112 3.71 -8.47 17.52
C GLY A 112 3.83 -9.77 16.73
N VAL A 113 4.83 -9.87 15.83
CA VAL A 113 5.10 -11.01 14.96
C VAL A 113 6.55 -11.46 15.06
N SER A 114 6.92 -12.59 14.44
CA SER A 114 8.33 -12.98 14.32
C SER A 114 9.07 -12.11 13.27
N ALA A 115 10.41 -12.08 13.35
CA ALA A 115 11.23 -11.27 12.45
C ALA A 115 11.23 -11.77 10.98
N THR A 116 10.88 -13.04 10.74
CA THR A 116 10.90 -13.63 9.39
C THR A 116 9.91 -12.97 8.43
N PRO A 117 8.59 -12.89 8.71
CA PRO A 117 7.65 -12.22 7.83
C PRO A 117 7.96 -10.73 7.66
N VAL A 118 8.59 -10.08 8.65
CA VAL A 118 9.04 -8.69 8.54
C VAL A 118 10.19 -8.56 7.56
N ARG A 119 11.22 -9.44 7.63
CA ARG A 119 12.33 -9.44 6.66
C ARG A 119 11.83 -9.64 5.24
N GLU A 120 10.93 -10.59 5.02
CA GLU A 120 10.35 -10.86 3.70
C GLU A 120 9.55 -9.66 3.18
N ALA A 121 8.75 -9.01 4.02
CA ALA A 121 8.01 -7.80 3.67
C ALA A 121 8.95 -6.62 3.35
N MET A 122 10.02 -6.43 4.15
CA MET A 122 11.02 -5.38 3.89
C MET A 122 11.83 -5.65 2.63
N GLN A 123 12.14 -6.92 2.31
CA GLN A 123 12.78 -7.29 1.04
C GLN A 123 11.89 -6.96 -0.16
N GLN A 124 10.58 -7.20 -0.04
CA GLN A 124 9.64 -6.78 -1.07
C GLN A 124 9.59 -5.27 -1.22
N LEU A 125 9.56 -4.50 -0.12
CA LEU A 125 9.64 -3.05 -0.17
C LEU A 125 10.95 -2.54 -0.77
N ALA A 126 12.05 -3.29 -0.60
CA ALA A 126 13.31 -2.97 -1.27
C ALA A 126 13.23 -3.18 -2.79
N GLN A 127 12.57 -4.24 -3.26
CA GLN A 127 12.30 -4.46 -4.68
C GLN A 127 11.40 -3.36 -5.26
N GLU A 128 10.45 -2.85 -4.47
CA GLU A 128 9.58 -1.73 -4.81
C GLU A 128 10.28 -0.35 -4.73
N GLY A 129 11.53 -0.31 -4.29
CA GLY A 129 12.30 0.93 -4.13
C GLY A 129 11.81 1.85 -3.01
N ALA A 130 11.07 1.31 -2.04
CA ALA A 130 10.60 2.05 -0.86
C ALA A 130 11.64 2.11 0.24
N VAL A 131 12.45 1.08 0.34
CA VAL A 131 13.55 0.97 1.29
C VAL A 131 14.80 0.40 0.59
N GLU A 132 15.95 0.59 1.18
CA GLU A 132 17.22 -0.03 0.74
C GLU A 132 17.85 -0.86 1.86
N VAL A 133 18.54 -1.93 1.50
CA VAL A 133 19.23 -2.79 2.46
C VAL A 133 20.48 -2.09 2.98
N VAL A 134 20.60 -1.96 4.30
CA VAL A 134 21.82 -1.48 4.96
C VAL A 134 22.48 -2.69 5.64
N PRO A 135 23.65 -3.15 5.14
CA PRO A 135 24.32 -4.34 5.67
C PRO A 135 24.49 -4.29 7.19
N ASN A 136 24.14 -5.37 7.87
CA ASN A 136 24.22 -5.55 9.33
C ASN A 136 23.38 -4.57 10.18
N ARG A 137 22.61 -3.66 9.56
CA ARG A 137 21.80 -2.67 10.29
C ARG A 137 20.30 -2.80 10.02
N GLY A 138 19.90 -3.30 8.85
CA GLY A 138 18.50 -3.47 8.47
C GLY A 138 18.15 -2.79 7.14
N PHE A 139 17.14 -1.94 7.16
CA PHE A 139 16.59 -1.31 5.96
C PHE A 139 16.44 0.19 6.20
N ARG A 140 16.91 0.99 5.26
CA ARG A 140 16.73 2.45 5.26
C ARG A 140 15.54 2.83 4.41
N VAL A 141 14.68 3.71 4.90
CA VAL A 141 13.61 4.30 4.09
C VAL A 141 14.24 5.22 3.04
N VAL A 142 13.88 5.01 1.78
CA VAL A 142 14.43 5.79 0.66
C VAL A 142 13.98 7.24 0.77
N GLU A 143 14.92 8.14 0.58
CA GLU A 143 14.68 9.59 0.49
C GLU A 143 14.38 9.95 -0.97
N ARG A 144 13.27 10.66 -1.20
CA ARG A 144 12.91 11.17 -2.52
C ARG A 144 12.87 12.69 -2.52
N SER A 145 13.37 13.28 -3.57
CA SER A 145 13.29 14.71 -3.81
C SER A 145 11.97 15.07 -4.53
N ALA A 146 11.56 16.32 -4.45
CA ALA A 146 10.44 16.84 -5.24
C ALA A 146 10.67 16.65 -6.75
N ARG A 147 11.91 16.78 -7.21
CA ARG A 147 12.31 16.55 -8.59
C ARG A 147 12.03 15.10 -9.05
N GLU A 148 12.38 14.10 -8.24
CA GLU A 148 12.12 12.69 -8.55
C GLU A 148 10.61 12.40 -8.63
N LEU A 149 9.80 13.07 -7.80
CA LEU A 149 8.34 12.94 -7.89
C LEU A 149 7.79 13.58 -9.17
N ALA A 150 8.30 14.75 -9.57
CA ALA A 150 7.93 15.38 -10.83
C ALA A 150 8.30 14.50 -12.03
N GLU A 151 9.51 13.90 -12.03
CA GLU A 151 9.94 12.94 -13.05
C GLU A 151 9.02 11.69 -13.09
N LEU A 152 8.56 11.18 -11.94
CA LEU A 152 7.59 10.09 -11.89
C LEU A 152 6.22 10.49 -12.42
N ALA A 153 5.75 11.70 -12.10
CA ALA A 153 4.49 12.25 -12.60
C ALA A 153 4.53 12.41 -14.12
N GLU A 154 5.64 12.94 -14.68
CA GLU A 154 5.85 13.06 -16.12
C GLU A 154 5.77 11.69 -16.82
N VAL A 155 6.49 10.67 -16.30
CA VAL A 155 6.46 9.31 -16.89
C VAL A 155 5.05 8.72 -16.80
N ARG A 156 4.33 8.92 -15.70
CA ARG A 156 2.93 8.49 -15.58
C ARG A 156 2.06 9.16 -16.61
N ALA A 157 2.18 10.47 -16.78
CA ALA A 157 1.43 11.23 -17.78
C ALA A 157 1.66 10.70 -19.21
N LEU A 158 2.93 10.43 -19.57
CA LEU A 158 3.30 9.89 -20.88
C LEU A 158 2.66 8.51 -21.16
N ILE A 159 2.37 7.73 -20.13
CA ILE A 159 1.75 6.40 -20.25
C ILE A 159 0.23 6.50 -20.13
N GLU A 160 -0.27 7.15 -19.10
CA GLU A 160 -1.68 7.09 -18.70
C GLU A 160 -2.55 7.99 -19.57
N VAL A 161 -2.11 9.22 -19.89
CA VAL A 161 -2.90 10.19 -20.68
C VAL A 161 -3.29 9.65 -22.06
N PRO A 162 -2.36 9.18 -22.92
CA PRO A 162 -2.72 8.67 -24.25
C PRO A 162 -3.59 7.42 -24.18
N VAL A 163 -3.41 6.59 -23.15
CA VAL A 163 -4.24 5.39 -22.94
C VAL A 163 -5.66 5.79 -22.56
N MET A 164 -5.84 6.69 -21.61
CA MET A 164 -7.15 7.17 -21.18
C MET A 164 -7.91 7.85 -22.32
N LEU A 165 -7.25 8.70 -23.11
CA LEU A 165 -7.84 9.34 -24.29
C LEU A 165 -8.24 8.35 -25.40
N ARG A 166 -7.50 7.26 -25.57
CA ARG A 166 -7.87 6.16 -26.45
C ARG A 166 -9.08 5.42 -25.91
N LEU A 167 -9.07 5.05 -24.63
CA LEU A 167 -10.16 4.33 -23.98
C LEU A 167 -11.46 5.12 -24.00
N ALA A 168 -11.40 6.43 -23.79
CA ALA A 168 -12.56 7.33 -23.86
C ALA A 168 -13.30 7.26 -25.21
N ARG A 169 -12.62 6.89 -26.29
CA ARG A 169 -13.21 6.76 -27.65
C ARG A 169 -13.71 5.34 -27.94
N THR A 170 -13.24 4.34 -27.22
CA THR A 170 -13.43 2.92 -27.59
C THR A 170 -14.23 2.12 -26.58
N VAL A 171 -14.27 2.56 -25.33
CA VAL A 171 -14.96 1.87 -24.25
C VAL A 171 -16.40 2.38 -24.13
N PRO A 172 -17.41 1.50 -24.13
CA PRO A 172 -18.79 1.92 -24.04
C PRO A 172 -19.14 2.46 -22.64
N PRO A 173 -20.13 3.38 -22.54
CA PRO A 173 -20.50 4.07 -21.30
C PRO A 173 -20.80 3.16 -20.11
N GLU A 174 -21.40 2.00 -20.36
CA GLU A 174 -21.78 1.03 -19.33
C GLU A 174 -20.55 0.46 -18.60
N ARG A 175 -19.43 0.31 -19.33
CA ARG A 175 -18.17 -0.16 -18.73
C ARG A 175 -17.57 0.91 -17.82
N TRP A 176 -17.68 2.19 -18.20
CA TRP A 176 -17.27 3.31 -17.35
C TRP A 176 -18.15 3.42 -16.11
N ALA A 177 -19.47 3.33 -16.26
CA ALA A 177 -20.41 3.35 -15.15
C ALA A 177 -20.10 2.27 -14.09
N GLY A 178 -19.58 1.11 -14.52
CA GLY A 178 -19.15 0.03 -13.65
C GLY A 178 -17.98 0.39 -12.71
N LEU A 179 -17.22 1.44 -12.99
CA LEU A 179 -16.12 1.92 -12.15
C LEU A 179 -16.57 2.92 -11.08
N ARG A 180 -17.83 3.35 -11.08
CA ARG A 180 -18.37 4.34 -10.10
C ARG A 180 -18.10 3.95 -8.64
N PRO A 181 -18.24 2.71 -8.19
CA PRO A 181 -17.94 2.34 -6.80
C PRO A 181 -16.49 2.61 -6.39
N LEU A 182 -15.54 2.55 -7.34
CA LEU A 182 -14.11 2.83 -7.10
C LEU A 182 -13.87 4.34 -6.99
N ALA A 183 -14.45 5.17 -7.89
CA ALA A 183 -14.37 6.62 -7.77
C ALA A 183 -15.00 7.12 -6.45
N GLU A 184 -16.16 6.60 -6.06
CA GLU A 184 -16.76 6.92 -4.77
C GLU A 184 -15.93 6.43 -3.57
N ALA A 185 -15.18 5.33 -3.72
CA ALA A 185 -14.26 4.85 -2.69
C ALA A 185 -13.12 5.84 -2.44
N THR A 186 -12.61 6.53 -3.49
CA THR A 186 -11.60 7.59 -3.32
C THR A 186 -12.16 8.77 -2.52
N VAL A 187 -13.41 9.19 -2.80
CA VAL A 187 -14.08 10.28 -2.05
C VAL A 187 -14.28 9.90 -0.57
N ARG A 188 -14.74 8.67 -0.31
CA ARG A 188 -14.88 8.19 1.09
C ARG A 188 -13.55 8.13 1.82
N ALA A 189 -12.51 7.65 1.15
CA ALA A 189 -11.16 7.56 1.70
C ALA A 189 -10.58 8.94 1.99
N ALA A 190 -10.66 9.88 1.06
CA ALA A 190 -10.24 11.27 1.23
C ALA A 190 -10.98 11.96 2.38
N SER A 191 -12.30 11.75 2.47
CA SER A 191 -13.15 12.30 3.55
C SER A 191 -12.78 11.78 4.94
N SER A 192 -12.18 10.59 5.04
CA SER A 192 -11.66 10.06 6.32
C SER A 192 -10.38 10.77 6.79
N GLY A 193 -9.67 11.44 5.88
CA GLY A 193 -8.37 12.05 6.14
C GLY A 193 -7.22 11.04 6.29
N CYS A 194 -7.48 9.74 6.09
CA CYS A 194 -6.45 8.71 6.16
C CYS A 194 -5.74 8.58 4.80
N ARG A 195 -4.53 9.11 4.70
CA ARG A 195 -3.72 9.10 3.47
C ARG A 195 -3.47 7.69 2.92
N ALA A 196 -3.21 6.73 3.79
CA ALA A 196 -2.96 5.35 3.34
C ALA A 196 -4.19 4.72 2.68
N THR A 197 -5.37 4.96 3.26
CA THR A 197 -6.64 4.49 2.67
C THR A 197 -6.92 5.22 1.36
N TYR A 198 -6.62 6.52 1.29
CA TYR A 198 -6.76 7.29 0.05
C TYR A 198 -5.83 6.76 -1.03
N ALA A 199 -4.54 6.61 -0.74
CA ALA A 199 -3.53 6.10 -1.68
C ALA A 199 -3.89 4.71 -2.23
N GLU A 200 -4.49 3.84 -1.43
CA GLU A 200 -4.98 2.52 -1.86
C GLU A 200 -6.18 2.64 -2.81
N ALA A 201 -7.17 3.47 -2.44
CA ALA A 201 -8.38 3.67 -3.24
C ALA A 201 -8.06 4.36 -4.58
N ASP A 202 -7.19 5.35 -4.57
CA ASP A 202 -6.69 6.08 -5.72
C ASP A 202 -5.99 5.13 -6.72
N ARG A 203 -5.04 4.32 -6.23
CA ARG A 203 -4.37 3.32 -7.05
C ARG A 203 -5.35 2.29 -7.64
N ALA A 204 -6.33 1.84 -6.84
CA ALA A 204 -7.33 0.89 -7.31
C ALA A 204 -8.20 1.47 -8.43
N PHE A 205 -8.56 2.75 -8.36
CA PHE A 205 -9.31 3.44 -9.41
C PHE A 205 -8.51 3.53 -10.70
N HIS A 206 -7.28 4.05 -10.65
CA HIS A 206 -6.39 4.17 -11.82
C HIS A 206 -6.10 2.81 -12.47
N SER A 207 -5.78 1.79 -11.66
CA SER A 207 -5.56 0.43 -12.16
C SER A 207 -6.77 -0.14 -12.89
N ALA A 208 -7.98 0.05 -12.34
CA ALA A 208 -9.21 -0.41 -12.96
C ALA A 208 -9.52 0.31 -14.30
N VAL A 209 -9.26 1.63 -14.38
CA VAL A 209 -9.36 2.39 -15.62
C VAL A 209 -8.41 1.83 -16.68
N LEU A 210 -7.13 1.66 -16.34
CA LEU A 210 -6.10 1.18 -17.26
C LEU A 210 -6.32 -0.29 -17.67
N ALA A 211 -6.92 -1.10 -16.79
CA ALA A 211 -7.25 -2.51 -17.09
C ALA A 211 -8.23 -2.64 -18.27
N LEU A 212 -9.06 -1.62 -18.54
CA LEU A 212 -9.93 -1.58 -19.71
C LEU A 212 -9.16 -1.62 -21.05
N ALA A 213 -7.86 -1.28 -21.02
CA ALA A 213 -6.99 -1.39 -22.19
C ALA A 213 -6.65 -2.83 -22.59
N GLY A 214 -6.92 -3.83 -21.72
CA GLY A 214 -6.61 -5.23 -21.96
C GLY A 214 -5.10 -5.56 -21.96
N ASN A 215 -4.25 -4.61 -21.56
CA ASN A 215 -2.80 -4.78 -21.53
C ASN A 215 -2.30 -4.86 -20.09
N GLN A 216 -2.07 -6.08 -19.59
CA GLN A 216 -1.64 -6.33 -18.21
C GLN A 216 -0.23 -5.78 -17.92
N GLN A 217 0.66 -5.71 -18.92
CA GLN A 217 1.99 -5.13 -18.75
C GLN A 217 1.90 -3.61 -18.50
N LEU A 218 1.02 -2.94 -19.23
CA LEU A 218 0.72 -1.52 -19.02
C LEU A 218 0.22 -1.28 -17.58
N VAL A 219 -0.75 -2.08 -17.14
CA VAL A 219 -1.31 -1.96 -15.78
C VAL A 219 -0.20 -2.14 -14.74
N GLY A 220 0.62 -3.18 -14.87
CA GLY A 220 1.72 -3.45 -13.92
C GLY A 220 2.75 -2.31 -13.84
N VAL A 221 3.13 -1.73 -14.99
CA VAL A 221 4.06 -0.59 -15.03
C VAL A 221 3.44 0.65 -14.38
N ALA A 222 2.19 0.97 -14.72
CA ALA A 222 1.49 2.12 -14.16
C ALA A 222 1.29 1.97 -12.63
N GLU A 223 0.91 0.80 -12.14
CA GLU A 223 0.79 0.51 -10.71
C GLU A 223 2.12 0.68 -9.95
N GLU A 224 3.22 0.26 -10.56
CA GLU A 224 4.55 0.42 -9.98
C GLU A 224 4.93 1.90 -9.86
N LEU A 225 4.75 2.68 -10.95
CA LEU A 225 5.03 4.12 -10.97
C LEU A 225 4.14 4.88 -9.97
N HIS A 226 2.84 4.55 -9.94
CA HIS A 226 1.88 5.14 -9.03
C HIS A 226 2.27 4.88 -7.56
N ARG A 227 2.61 3.64 -7.22
CA ARG A 227 3.07 3.27 -5.88
C ARG A 227 4.32 4.06 -5.50
N ARG A 228 5.29 4.19 -6.42
CA ARG A 228 6.52 4.96 -6.19
C ARG A 228 6.26 6.45 -5.97
N ALA A 229 5.27 7.02 -6.65
CA ALA A 229 4.86 8.41 -6.46
C ALA A 229 4.21 8.67 -5.08
N GLN A 230 3.68 7.63 -4.42
CA GLN A 230 3.04 7.74 -3.10
C GLN A 230 4.03 7.65 -1.91
N TRP A 231 5.34 7.38 -2.14
CA TRP A 231 6.34 7.31 -1.07
C TRP A 231 6.66 8.71 -0.50
N PRO A 232 7.03 8.81 0.81
CA PRO A 232 7.27 10.10 1.47
C PRO A 232 8.48 10.86 0.92
N LEU A 233 8.38 12.20 0.92
CA LEU A 233 9.45 13.12 0.54
C LEU A 233 10.43 13.38 1.69
N VAL A 234 11.67 13.74 1.32
CA VAL A 234 12.64 14.34 2.25
C VAL A 234 12.11 15.69 2.75
N GLY A 235 12.20 15.92 4.05
CA GLY A 235 11.84 17.21 4.65
C GLY A 235 10.41 17.32 5.18
N GLY A 236 9.66 16.22 5.24
CA GLY A 236 8.39 16.15 5.98
C GLY A 236 7.15 16.61 5.21
N GLY A 237 7.28 16.97 3.94
CA GLY A 237 6.13 17.01 3.04
C GLY A 237 5.77 15.59 2.66
N ALA A 238 4.56 15.09 2.99
CA ALA A 238 4.14 13.79 2.49
C ALA A 238 4.01 13.89 0.96
N PRO A 239 4.46 12.86 0.18
CA PRO A 239 4.24 12.80 -1.25
C PRO A 239 2.73 12.75 -1.52
N GLY A 240 2.26 13.55 -2.44
CA GLY A 240 0.82 13.82 -2.53
C GLY A 240 0.27 14.35 -1.21
N GLY A 241 1.13 15.09 -0.48
CA GLY A 241 0.95 15.54 0.89
C GLY A 241 -0.03 16.66 1.05
N GLY A 242 -1.09 16.64 0.27
CA GLY A 242 -2.21 17.52 0.39
C GLY A 242 -2.84 17.47 1.77
N THR A 243 -3.37 18.60 2.17
CA THR A 243 -4.33 18.68 3.26
C THR A 243 -5.51 17.75 2.95
N ARG A 244 -6.34 17.43 3.94
CA ARG A 244 -7.59 16.70 3.69
C ARG A 244 -8.42 17.34 2.56
N ALA A 245 -8.38 18.68 2.43
CA ALA A 245 -9.10 19.41 1.40
C ALA A 245 -8.56 19.09 -0.01
N GLU A 246 -7.23 18.99 -0.15
CA GLU A 246 -6.61 18.60 -1.42
C GLU A 246 -6.92 17.15 -1.77
N LEU A 247 -6.84 16.20 -0.85
CA LEU A 247 -7.25 14.82 -1.09
C LEU A 247 -8.72 14.70 -1.54
N VAL A 248 -9.60 15.54 -0.98
CA VAL A 248 -11.02 15.58 -1.36
C VAL A 248 -11.18 16.19 -2.76
N ALA A 249 -10.40 17.22 -3.11
CA ALA A 249 -10.41 17.80 -4.44
C ALA A 249 -9.98 16.77 -5.50
N ASP A 250 -8.83 16.09 -5.29
CA ASP A 250 -8.35 15.04 -6.18
C ASP A 250 -9.37 13.90 -6.35
N ALA A 251 -10.01 13.47 -5.25
CA ALA A 251 -11.05 12.44 -5.32
C ALA A 251 -12.29 12.88 -6.12
N HIS A 252 -12.64 14.16 -6.09
CA HIS A 252 -13.72 14.71 -6.91
C HIS A 252 -13.35 14.78 -8.38
N GLU A 253 -12.08 14.98 -8.72
CA GLU A 253 -11.60 14.90 -10.10
C GLU A 253 -11.83 13.51 -10.71
N HIS A 254 -11.62 12.42 -9.94
CA HIS A 254 -11.94 11.06 -10.40
C HIS A 254 -13.42 10.89 -10.72
N THR A 255 -14.30 11.47 -9.90
CA THR A 255 -15.75 11.41 -10.12
C THR A 255 -16.14 12.22 -11.35
N ALA A 256 -15.60 13.45 -11.50
CA ALA A 256 -15.85 14.30 -12.64
C ALA A 256 -15.34 13.69 -13.97
N LEU A 257 -14.14 13.11 -13.93
CA LEU A 257 -13.56 12.38 -15.05
C LEU A 257 -14.45 11.20 -15.46
N LEU A 258 -14.92 10.42 -14.49
CA LEU A 258 -15.80 9.28 -14.77
C LEU A 258 -17.15 9.74 -15.37
N ASP A 259 -17.71 10.83 -14.87
CA ASP A 259 -18.95 11.42 -15.42
C ASP A 259 -18.78 11.87 -16.87
N ALA A 260 -17.65 12.52 -17.18
CA ALA A 260 -17.31 12.92 -18.54
C ALA A 260 -17.11 11.71 -19.48
N LEU A 261 -16.47 10.63 -18.98
CA LEU A 261 -16.28 9.38 -19.73
C LEU A 261 -17.61 8.68 -20.01
N VAL A 262 -18.53 8.65 -19.05
CA VAL A 262 -19.89 8.10 -19.23
C VAL A 262 -20.71 8.94 -20.20
N ALA A 263 -20.57 10.28 -20.15
CA ALA A 263 -21.22 11.19 -21.07
C ALA A 263 -20.62 11.18 -22.50
N GLY A 264 -19.41 10.62 -22.66
CA GLY A 264 -18.69 10.62 -23.93
C GLY A 264 -18.15 12.01 -24.34
N ASP A 265 -18.01 12.94 -23.39
CA ASP A 265 -17.48 14.28 -23.63
C ASP A 265 -15.96 14.28 -23.71
N LEU A 266 -15.43 14.02 -24.90
CA LEU A 266 -13.98 13.91 -25.12
C LEU A 266 -13.21 15.21 -24.86
N ASN A 267 -13.87 16.38 -24.93
CA ASN A 267 -13.20 17.64 -24.65
C ASN A 267 -13.00 17.83 -23.16
N VAL A 268 -14.04 17.56 -22.36
CA VAL A 268 -13.96 17.57 -20.89
C VAL A 268 -13.00 16.49 -20.39
N VAL A 269 -13.07 15.27 -20.94
CA VAL A 269 -12.10 14.20 -20.59
C VAL A 269 -10.67 14.65 -20.84
N ARG A 270 -10.37 15.28 -21.97
CA ARG A 270 -9.01 15.76 -22.28
C ARG A 270 -8.55 16.83 -21.28
N ALA A 271 -9.42 17.78 -20.94
CA ALA A 271 -9.10 18.83 -19.98
C ALA A 271 -8.82 18.24 -18.60
N LEU A 272 -9.73 17.42 -18.06
CA LEU A 272 -9.59 16.80 -16.75
C LEU A 272 -8.36 15.89 -16.64
N VAL A 273 -8.10 15.06 -17.66
CA VAL A 273 -6.89 14.20 -17.66
C VAL A 273 -5.63 15.06 -17.73
N GLY A 274 -5.64 16.15 -18.51
CA GLY A 274 -4.51 17.08 -18.58
C GLY A 274 -4.25 17.79 -17.26
N GLU A 275 -5.29 18.27 -16.58
CA GLU A 275 -5.18 18.91 -15.27
C GLU A 275 -4.69 17.96 -14.19
N HIS A 276 -5.24 16.75 -14.15
CA HIS A 276 -4.90 15.73 -13.17
C HIS A 276 -3.40 15.34 -13.18
N PHE A 277 -2.77 15.30 -14.35
CA PHE A 277 -1.35 14.95 -14.49
C PHE A 277 -0.41 16.16 -14.52
N ASN A 278 -0.90 17.37 -14.88
CA ASN A 278 -0.09 18.60 -14.93
C ASN A 278 -0.20 19.43 -13.64
N GLY A 279 -1.21 19.21 -12.81
CA GLY A 279 -1.42 19.92 -11.54
C GLY A 279 -0.44 19.53 -10.43
N ALA A 280 0.56 18.70 -10.72
CA ALA A 280 1.63 18.31 -9.81
C ALA A 280 2.87 19.24 -9.88
N GLU A 281 2.75 20.43 -10.57
CA GLU A 281 3.82 21.45 -10.62
C GLU A 281 3.83 22.35 -9.38
#